data_0626e87316a4d1a8e21170f78834aa33
#
_entry.id   0626e87316a4d1a8e21170f78834aa33
#
_cell.length_a   1.000
_cell.length_b   1.000
_cell.length_c   1.000
_cell.angle_alpha   90.00
_cell.angle_beta   90.00
_cell.angle_gamma   90.00
#
_symmetry.space_group_name_H-M   'P 1'
#
loop_
_entity.id
_entity.type
_entity.pdbx_description
1 polymer ?
#
loop_
_entity_poly.entity_id
_entity_poly.type
_entity_poly.pdbx_seq_one_letter_code
_entity_poly.pdbx_strand_id
1 'polypeptide(L)'
;MFFFQNKFYLYNTNSLMKKIVILLLLSLPTAMWAQGTPGLRLDGGVSWMRGGGIEGSSDKTVTAIQPQGGAGIFFSFSPAFRLGLDYSYTRMLREKTDSNLQPQPDGGVKGDVYCDFKTNFHSVGLSGELNLLGLGGKKKPISLYAGTGIACLFAEGNSYAISVSNTIKPDKTGNTVHVTGHNEGHRYAVPCIPATLSLEFDILPQVALRIGGGYRFILAGKQELAPKGQVYAAAGLCFQLTK
;
A
#
# COMPACT_ATOMS: atom_id res chain seq x y z
N MET A 1 -6.48 -28.00 19.32
CA MET A 1 -6.14 -28.76 18.10
C MET A 1 -6.88 -28.18 16.87
N PHE A 2 -6.68 -26.87 16.57
CA PHE A 2 -7.38 -26.20 15.43
C PHE A 2 -6.54 -25.12 14.74
N PHE A 3 -5.20 -25.18 14.79
CA PHE A 3 -4.33 -24.10 14.26
C PHE A 3 -3.56 -24.44 12.97
N PHE A 4 -3.83 -25.58 12.31
CA PHE A 4 -3.00 -26.03 11.18
C PHE A 4 -3.61 -25.92 9.78
N GLN A 5 -4.86 -25.50 9.62
CA GLN A 5 -5.50 -25.50 8.28
C GLN A 5 -5.36 -24.20 7.46
N ASN A 6 -4.97 -23.09 8.06
CA ASN A 6 -4.92 -21.82 7.33
C ASN A 6 -3.60 -21.53 6.57
N LYS A 7 -2.54 -22.31 6.79
CA LYS A 7 -1.26 -22.10 6.08
C LYS A 7 -1.21 -22.64 4.65
N PHE A 8 -2.05 -23.58 4.29
CA PHE A 8 -2.00 -24.23 2.97
C PHE A 8 -2.68 -23.44 1.85
N TYR A 9 -3.69 -22.63 2.16
CA TYR A 9 -4.40 -21.84 1.14
C TYR A 9 -3.60 -20.65 0.58
N LEU A 10 -2.73 -20.05 1.39
CA LEU A 10 -1.91 -18.90 0.97
C LEU A 10 -0.76 -19.26 0.01
N TYR A 11 -0.27 -20.49 0.04
CA TYR A 11 0.86 -20.90 -0.81
C TYR A 11 0.44 -21.18 -2.26
N ASN A 12 -0.79 -21.64 -2.47
CA ASN A 12 -1.29 -21.96 -3.82
C ASN A 12 -1.79 -20.72 -4.58
N THR A 13 -2.38 -19.75 -3.88
CA THR A 13 -2.81 -18.48 -4.49
C THR A 13 -1.63 -17.64 -4.94
N ASN A 14 -0.48 -17.67 -4.24
CA ASN A 14 0.72 -16.97 -4.66
C ASN A 14 1.33 -17.50 -5.97
N SER A 15 1.24 -18.79 -6.24
CA SER A 15 1.75 -19.38 -7.49
C SER A 15 0.86 -19.02 -8.68
N LEU A 16 -0.46 -19.06 -8.53
CA LEU A 16 -1.41 -18.70 -9.58
C LEU A 16 -1.35 -17.20 -9.91
N MET A 17 -1.33 -16.34 -8.88
CA MET A 17 -1.20 -14.89 -9.04
C MET A 17 0.11 -14.49 -9.72
N LYS A 18 1.24 -15.11 -9.35
CA LYS A 18 2.51 -14.88 -10.04
C LYS A 18 2.43 -15.26 -11.52
N LYS A 19 1.82 -16.39 -11.86
CA LYS A 19 1.63 -16.83 -13.24
C LYS A 19 0.72 -15.89 -14.02
N ILE A 20 -0.37 -15.41 -13.44
CA ILE A 20 -1.30 -14.45 -14.07
C ILE A 20 -0.61 -13.12 -14.30
N VAL A 21 0.14 -12.60 -13.32
CA VAL A 21 0.91 -11.35 -13.46
C VAL A 21 1.99 -11.48 -14.54
N ILE A 22 2.70 -12.60 -14.58
CA ILE A 22 3.71 -12.87 -15.62
C ILE A 22 3.04 -13.01 -16.99
N LEU A 23 1.90 -13.69 -17.09
CA LEU A 23 1.16 -13.84 -18.35
C LEU A 23 0.62 -12.49 -18.85
N LEU A 24 0.08 -11.65 -17.97
CA LEU A 24 -0.33 -10.28 -18.27
C LEU A 24 0.87 -9.42 -18.70
N LEU A 25 2.01 -9.53 -18.02
CA LEU A 25 3.23 -8.82 -18.38
C LEU A 25 3.81 -9.25 -19.73
N LEU A 26 3.64 -10.52 -20.12
CA LEU A 26 4.13 -11.06 -21.39
C LEU A 26 3.15 -10.84 -22.55
N SER A 27 1.85 -10.79 -22.31
CA SER A 27 0.84 -10.59 -23.37
C SER A 27 0.57 -9.13 -23.71
N LEU A 28 0.79 -8.20 -22.80
CA LEU A 28 0.61 -6.77 -23.02
C LEU A 28 1.56 -6.15 -24.07
N PRO A 29 2.87 -6.51 -24.14
CA PRO A 29 3.77 -5.87 -25.07
C PRO A 29 3.40 -6.05 -26.53
N THR A 30 2.97 -7.25 -26.93
CA THR A 30 2.78 -7.58 -28.35
C THR A 30 1.60 -6.88 -29.01
N ALA A 31 0.51 -6.68 -28.27
CA ALA A 31 -0.68 -5.98 -28.79
C ALA A 31 -0.57 -4.45 -28.68
N MET A 32 0.18 -3.94 -27.69
CA MET A 32 0.27 -2.52 -27.39
C MET A 32 1.33 -1.78 -28.22
N TRP A 33 2.37 -2.45 -28.69
CA TRP A 33 3.43 -1.84 -29.52
C TRP A 33 2.95 -1.43 -30.92
N ALA A 34 1.81 -1.95 -31.36
CA ALA A 34 1.33 -1.72 -32.72
C ALA A 34 0.69 -0.34 -32.92
N GLN A 35 0.14 0.32 -31.88
CA GLN A 35 -0.70 1.52 -32.08
C GLN A 35 -0.50 2.66 -31.07
N GLY A 36 0.25 2.47 -29.99
CA GLY A 36 0.42 3.49 -28.93
C GLY A 36 1.82 4.09 -28.87
N THR A 37 1.94 5.33 -28.39
CA THR A 37 3.23 5.93 -28.04
C THR A 37 3.62 5.51 -26.65
N PRO A 38 4.72 4.76 -26.46
CA PRO A 38 5.19 4.36 -25.15
C PRO A 38 5.78 5.52 -24.36
N GLY A 39 5.71 5.44 -23.05
CA GLY A 39 6.34 6.41 -22.16
C GLY A 39 6.68 5.80 -20.81
N LEU A 40 7.52 6.51 -20.07
CA LEU A 40 7.93 6.18 -18.71
C LEU A 40 7.43 7.27 -17.76
N ARG A 41 7.10 6.86 -16.55
CA ARG A 41 6.75 7.76 -15.46
C ARG A 41 7.60 7.44 -14.23
N LEU A 42 8.14 8.48 -13.60
CA LEU A 42 8.81 8.40 -12.31
C LEU A 42 8.21 9.44 -11.40
N ASP A 43 7.78 9.05 -10.24
CA ASP A 43 7.15 9.94 -9.27
C ASP A 43 7.65 9.70 -7.84
N GLY A 44 7.60 10.76 -7.04
CA GLY A 44 7.89 10.74 -5.63
C GLY A 44 6.89 11.63 -4.89
N GLY A 45 6.61 11.29 -3.64
CA GLY A 45 5.62 12.03 -2.90
C GLY A 45 5.40 11.51 -1.50
N VAL A 46 4.21 11.69 -1.02
CA VAL A 46 3.79 11.28 0.32
C VAL A 46 2.50 10.48 0.26
N SER A 47 2.35 9.60 1.22
CA SER A 47 1.12 8.82 1.37
C SER A 47 0.70 8.72 2.82
N TRP A 48 -0.58 8.55 3.01
CA TRP A 48 -1.21 8.33 4.29
C TRP A 48 -2.17 7.15 4.19
N MET A 49 -1.96 6.15 5.05
CA MET A 49 -2.81 4.96 5.10
C MET A 49 -3.85 5.11 6.19
N ARG A 50 -5.09 4.75 5.88
CA ARG A 50 -6.22 4.80 6.79
C ARG A 50 -6.66 3.40 7.19
N GLY A 51 -6.87 3.20 8.49
CA GLY A 51 -7.33 1.92 9.03
C GLY A 51 -6.23 0.86 9.06
N GLY A 52 -6.63 -0.34 9.39
CA GLY A 52 -5.71 -1.43 9.72
C GLY A 52 -5.34 -1.38 11.21
N GLY A 53 -5.53 -2.45 11.94
CA GLY A 53 -5.23 -2.53 13.34
C GLY A 53 -5.85 -3.73 13.99
N ILE A 54 -5.36 -4.05 15.16
CA ILE A 54 -5.92 -5.11 15.99
C ILE A 54 -7.32 -4.69 16.44
N GLU A 55 -8.33 -5.51 16.14
CA GLU A 55 -9.69 -5.29 16.64
C GLU A 55 -9.68 -5.25 18.17
N GLY A 56 -10.42 -4.30 18.74
CA GLY A 56 -10.63 -4.19 20.20
C GLY A 56 -9.83 -3.11 20.89
N SER A 57 -9.00 -2.34 20.20
CA SER A 57 -8.32 -1.19 20.79
C SER A 57 -9.05 0.11 20.48
N SER A 58 -9.47 0.81 21.52
CA SER A 58 -10.13 2.13 21.44
C SER A 58 -9.23 3.26 20.94
N ASP A 59 -8.09 2.97 20.33
CA ASP A 59 -7.00 3.91 20.27
C ASP A 59 -6.81 4.66 18.98
N LYS A 60 -6.41 5.89 19.21
CA LYS A 60 -5.93 6.88 18.23
C LYS A 60 -4.69 6.35 17.52
N THR A 61 -4.88 5.51 16.55
CA THR A 61 -3.80 5.06 15.68
C THR A 61 -3.29 6.24 14.85
N VAL A 62 -2.17 6.78 15.24
CA VAL A 62 -1.49 7.81 14.46
C VAL A 62 -0.77 7.12 13.32
N THR A 63 -1.41 7.13 12.17
CA THR A 63 -0.73 6.75 10.92
C THR A 63 0.01 7.99 10.42
N ALA A 64 1.31 8.01 10.57
CA ALA A 64 2.12 9.12 10.08
C ALA A 64 2.10 9.21 8.55
N ILE A 65 2.23 10.42 8.02
CA ILE A 65 2.49 10.64 6.60
C ILE A 65 3.85 10.03 6.28
N GLN A 66 3.91 9.21 5.24
CA GLN A 66 5.10 8.46 4.86
C GLN A 66 5.55 8.81 3.43
N PRO A 67 6.85 8.76 3.14
CA PRO A 67 7.33 8.93 1.78
C PRO A 67 6.82 7.80 0.88
N GLN A 68 6.54 8.15 -0.37
CA GLN A 68 6.14 7.24 -1.43
C GLN A 68 7.00 7.51 -2.66
N GLY A 69 7.39 6.44 -3.36
CA GLY A 69 8.01 6.50 -4.68
C GLY A 69 7.28 5.61 -5.66
N GLY A 70 7.29 5.97 -6.93
CA GLY A 70 6.64 5.20 -7.97
C GLY A 70 7.36 5.26 -9.30
N ALA A 71 7.12 4.24 -10.12
CA ALA A 71 7.55 4.17 -11.51
C ALA A 71 6.45 3.49 -12.32
N GLY A 72 6.31 3.86 -13.59
CA GLY A 72 5.33 3.23 -14.46
C GLY A 72 5.75 3.32 -15.93
N ILE A 73 5.18 2.41 -16.70
CA ILE A 73 5.22 2.41 -18.14
C ILE A 73 3.81 2.71 -18.62
N PHE A 74 3.66 3.62 -19.57
CA PHE A 74 2.36 3.90 -20.14
C PHE A 74 2.39 3.90 -21.66
N PHE A 75 1.22 3.70 -22.28
CA PHE A 75 1.01 3.72 -23.71
C PHE A 75 -0.15 4.67 -24.01
N SER A 76 0.15 5.73 -24.75
CA SER A 76 -0.84 6.71 -25.19
C SER A 76 -1.41 6.30 -26.55
N PHE A 77 -2.67 5.88 -26.59
CA PHE A 77 -3.38 5.48 -27.82
C PHE A 77 -3.98 6.68 -28.54
N SER A 78 -4.24 7.74 -27.80
CA SER A 78 -4.75 9.01 -28.34
C SER A 78 -4.36 10.14 -27.37
N PRO A 79 -4.54 11.41 -27.77
CA PRO A 79 -4.38 12.54 -26.85
C PRO A 79 -5.32 12.47 -25.61
N ALA A 80 -6.39 11.68 -25.72
CA ALA A 80 -7.41 11.56 -24.67
C ALA A 80 -7.20 10.34 -23.78
N PHE A 81 -6.54 9.27 -24.22
CA PHE A 81 -6.54 8.01 -23.48
C PHE A 81 -5.17 7.33 -23.45
N ARG A 82 -4.80 6.83 -22.28
CA ARG A 82 -3.62 6.00 -22.09
C ARG A 82 -3.86 4.86 -21.10
N LEU A 83 -3.12 3.78 -21.26
CA LEU A 83 -3.02 2.66 -20.33
C LEU A 83 -1.64 2.64 -19.70
N GLY A 84 -1.56 2.26 -18.44
CA GLY A 84 -0.30 2.18 -17.69
C GLY A 84 -0.17 0.90 -16.90
N LEU A 85 1.07 0.49 -16.69
CA LEU A 85 1.50 -0.47 -15.70
C LEU A 85 2.31 0.31 -14.67
N ASP A 86 1.84 0.33 -13.45
CA ASP A 86 2.37 1.15 -12.38
C ASP A 86 2.91 0.30 -11.23
N TYR A 87 4.05 0.71 -10.73
CA TYR A 87 4.63 0.24 -9.48
C TYR A 87 4.72 1.40 -8.50
N SER A 88 4.42 1.16 -7.25
CA SER A 88 4.73 2.11 -6.19
C SER A 88 5.16 1.43 -4.91
N TYR A 89 6.01 2.12 -4.17
CA TYR A 89 6.50 1.73 -2.86
C TYR A 89 6.12 2.79 -1.83
N THR A 90 5.65 2.34 -0.68
CA THR A 90 5.46 3.17 0.50
C THR A 90 5.68 2.35 1.76
N ARG A 91 5.88 3.05 2.87
CA ARG A 91 6.06 2.44 4.19
C ARG A 91 4.96 2.91 5.12
N MET A 92 4.45 2.03 5.94
CA MET A 92 3.60 2.37 7.06
C MET A 92 4.39 2.19 8.35
N LEU A 93 4.48 3.25 9.12
CA LEU A 93 4.96 3.22 10.49
C LEU A 93 3.76 3.48 11.39
N ARG A 94 3.55 2.60 12.33
CA ARG A 94 2.47 2.70 13.30
C ARG A 94 3.06 2.41 14.67
N GLU A 95 3.02 3.39 15.51
CA GLU A 95 3.35 3.26 16.91
C GLU A 95 2.06 3.25 17.71
N LYS A 96 1.86 2.21 18.48
CA LYS A 96 0.78 2.11 19.42
C LYS A 96 1.39 2.01 20.82
N THR A 97 1.25 3.07 21.57
CA THR A 97 1.56 3.08 22.98
C THR A 97 0.24 2.94 23.73
N ASP A 98 -0.14 1.73 24.09
CA ASP A 98 -1.32 1.50 24.90
C ASP A 98 -0.96 0.72 26.15
N SER A 99 -1.23 1.32 27.27
CA SER A 99 -1.12 0.67 28.57
C SER A 99 -2.49 0.13 28.99
N ASN A 100 -2.98 -0.89 28.31
CA ASN A 100 -4.13 -1.67 28.80
C ASN A 100 -3.70 -2.52 30.02
N LEU A 101 -3.09 -1.88 30.99
CA LEU A 101 -2.71 -2.52 32.24
C LEU A 101 -3.97 -2.68 33.08
N GLN A 102 -4.49 -3.89 33.14
CA GLN A 102 -5.63 -4.21 33.97
C GLN A 102 -5.15 -4.77 35.32
N PRO A 103 -5.61 -4.21 36.43
CA PRO A 103 -5.35 -4.78 37.75
C PRO A 103 -5.96 -6.19 37.83
N GLN A 104 -5.18 -7.14 38.29
CA GLN A 104 -5.62 -8.52 38.52
C GLN A 104 -6.13 -8.66 39.95
N PRO A 105 -7.04 -9.61 40.25
CA PRO A 105 -7.57 -9.83 41.59
C PRO A 105 -6.51 -10.17 42.64
N ASP A 106 -5.36 -10.67 42.21
CA ASP A 106 -4.17 -10.98 43.03
C ASP A 106 -3.27 -9.77 43.32
N GLY A 107 -3.70 -8.56 42.91
CA GLY A 107 -2.92 -7.33 43.03
C GLY A 107 -1.87 -7.14 41.91
N GLY A 108 -1.78 -8.07 40.96
CA GLY A 108 -0.90 -7.97 39.80
C GLY A 108 -1.45 -7.05 38.72
N VAL A 109 -0.66 -6.78 37.72
CA VAL A 109 -1.02 -6.02 36.53
C VAL A 109 -0.70 -6.86 35.30
N LYS A 110 -1.67 -7.03 34.40
CA LYS A 110 -1.49 -7.73 33.15
C LYS A 110 -1.94 -6.83 31.98
N GLY A 111 -1.14 -6.76 30.94
CA GLY A 111 -1.52 -6.02 29.74
C GLY A 111 -0.39 -5.86 28.74
N ASP A 112 -0.73 -5.29 27.60
CA ASP A 112 0.22 -4.96 26.55
C ASP A 112 0.62 -3.48 26.69
N VAL A 113 1.93 -3.22 26.69
CA VAL A 113 2.47 -1.88 26.95
C VAL A 113 2.88 -1.18 25.67
N TYR A 114 3.32 -1.92 24.66
CA TYR A 114 3.87 -1.32 23.46
C TYR A 114 3.69 -2.23 22.23
N CYS A 115 3.27 -1.64 21.11
CA CYS A 115 3.26 -2.30 19.82
C CYS A 115 3.83 -1.35 18.75
N ASP A 116 4.88 -1.76 18.07
CA ASP A 116 5.41 -1.10 16.90
C ASP A 116 5.10 -1.94 15.65
N PHE A 117 4.52 -1.30 14.63
CA PHE A 117 4.22 -1.92 13.36
C PHE A 117 4.97 -1.19 12.26
N LYS A 118 5.79 -1.93 11.56
CA LYS A 118 6.53 -1.45 10.41
C LYS A 118 6.22 -2.33 9.22
N THR A 119 5.53 -1.77 8.25
CA THR A 119 5.11 -2.51 7.06
C THR A 119 5.53 -1.77 5.81
N ASN A 120 6.23 -2.46 4.92
CA ASN A 120 6.55 -2.01 3.59
C ASN A 120 5.45 -2.47 2.63
N PHE A 121 4.99 -1.58 1.77
CA PHE A 121 3.96 -1.87 0.79
C PHE A 121 4.53 -1.66 -0.61
N HIS A 122 4.37 -2.68 -1.44
CA HIS A 122 4.67 -2.66 -2.85
C HIS A 122 3.35 -2.81 -3.61
N SER A 123 3.00 -1.87 -4.46
CA SER A 123 1.80 -1.95 -5.29
C SER A 123 2.19 -2.12 -6.74
N VAL A 124 1.57 -3.09 -7.41
CA VAL A 124 1.68 -3.29 -8.86
C VAL A 124 0.28 -3.29 -9.44
N GLY A 125 0.04 -2.52 -10.50
CA GLY A 125 -1.29 -2.40 -11.05
C GLY A 125 -1.34 -1.92 -12.49
N LEU A 126 -2.47 -2.20 -13.12
CA LEU A 126 -2.85 -1.67 -14.42
C LEU A 126 -3.77 -0.48 -14.21
N SER A 127 -3.49 0.62 -14.90
CA SER A 127 -4.28 1.84 -14.86
C SER A 127 -4.75 2.27 -16.24
N GLY A 128 -5.97 2.80 -16.30
CA GLY A 128 -6.49 3.54 -17.45
C GLY A 128 -6.65 5.00 -17.07
N GLU A 129 -6.15 5.92 -17.88
CA GLU A 129 -6.22 7.35 -17.62
C GLU A 129 -6.84 8.08 -18.80
N LEU A 130 -7.80 8.96 -18.51
CA LEU A 130 -8.50 9.79 -19.47
C LEU A 130 -8.05 11.23 -19.30
N ASN A 131 -7.52 11.83 -20.36
CA ASN A 131 -7.18 13.26 -20.41
C ASN A 131 -8.44 14.08 -20.69
N LEU A 132 -8.98 14.70 -19.66
CA LEU A 132 -10.22 15.49 -19.71
C LEU A 132 -10.08 16.71 -20.62
N LEU A 133 -8.87 17.30 -20.71
CA LEU A 133 -8.59 18.44 -21.58
C LEU A 133 -8.25 18.00 -23.02
N GLY A 134 -7.95 16.73 -23.23
CA GLY A 134 -7.60 16.12 -24.51
C GLY A 134 -8.77 15.50 -25.28
N LEU A 135 -10.00 15.52 -24.71
CA LEU A 135 -11.20 14.94 -25.33
C LEU A 135 -11.54 15.55 -26.70
N GLY A 136 -11.11 16.79 -26.96
CA GLY A 136 -11.25 17.43 -28.27
C GLY A 136 -10.23 16.98 -29.33
N GLY A 137 -9.44 15.94 -29.08
CA GLY A 137 -8.48 15.36 -30.05
C GLY A 137 -7.21 16.15 -30.28
N LYS A 138 -7.06 17.32 -29.67
CA LYS A 138 -5.85 18.16 -29.80
C LYS A 138 -4.94 18.00 -28.59
N LYS A 139 -3.65 17.79 -28.81
CA LYS A 139 -2.64 17.85 -27.76
C LYS A 139 -2.54 19.28 -27.25
N LYS A 140 -2.61 19.45 -25.93
CA LYS A 140 -2.44 20.74 -25.24
C LYS A 140 -1.20 20.69 -24.36
N PRO A 141 -0.53 21.83 -24.08
CA PRO A 141 0.64 21.86 -23.20
C PRO A 141 0.30 21.51 -21.74
N ILE A 142 -0.97 21.58 -21.39
CA ILE A 142 -1.48 21.18 -20.10
C ILE A 142 -2.52 20.09 -20.28
N SER A 143 -2.39 19.01 -19.54
CA SER A 143 -3.30 17.87 -19.55
C SER A 143 -3.79 17.57 -18.15
N LEU A 144 -5.09 17.28 -18.02
CA LEU A 144 -5.73 16.85 -16.78
C LEU A 144 -6.18 15.41 -16.94
N TYR A 145 -5.53 14.51 -16.24
CA TYR A 145 -5.85 13.08 -16.30
C TYR A 145 -6.67 12.67 -15.08
N ALA A 146 -7.79 12.00 -15.35
CA ALA A 146 -8.52 11.21 -14.36
C ALA A 146 -8.30 9.74 -14.67
N GLY A 147 -7.97 8.94 -13.67
CA GLY A 147 -7.61 7.55 -13.87
C GLY A 147 -8.18 6.62 -12.81
N THR A 148 -8.31 5.36 -13.22
CA THR A 148 -8.65 4.25 -12.32
C THR A 148 -8.00 2.97 -12.85
N GLY A 149 -8.08 1.89 -12.06
CA GLY A 149 -7.47 0.63 -12.47
C GLY A 149 -7.69 -0.48 -11.46
N ILE A 150 -6.88 -1.50 -11.59
CA ILE A 150 -6.79 -2.62 -10.66
C ILE A 150 -5.34 -2.79 -10.25
N ALA A 151 -5.09 -3.00 -8.97
CA ALA A 151 -3.75 -3.23 -8.48
C ALA A 151 -3.75 -4.29 -7.36
N CYS A 152 -2.57 -4.84 -7.10
CA CYS A 152 -2.32 -5.70 -5.96
C CYS A 152 -1.32 -5.02 -5.05
N LEU A 153 -1.66 -4.93 -3.78
CA LEU A 153 -0.83 -4.39 -2.73
C LEU A 153 -0.18 -5.55 -1.98
N PHE A 154 1.13 -5.65 -2.05
CA PHE A 154 1.94 -6.63 -1.33
C PHE A 154 2.50 -5.96 -0.09
N ALA A 155 2.24 -6.55 1.07
CA ALA A 155 2.71 -6.07 2.34
C ALA A 155 3.72 -7.04 2.94
N GLU A 156 4.82 -6.49 3.45
CA GLU A 156 5.82 -7.22 4.22
C GLU A 156 6.22 -6.37 5.42
N GLY A 157 6.08 -6.92 6.62
CA GLY A 157 6.38 -6.17 7.82
C GLY A 157 6.58 -7.02 9.04
N ASN A 158 6.93 -6.34 10.11
CA ASN A 158 7.07 -6.93 11.44
C ASN A 158 6.19 -6.15 12.42
N SER A 159 5.57 -6.88 13.33
CA SER A 159 4.91 -6.34 14.51
C SER A 159 5.72 -6.74 15.74
N TYR A 160 5.94 -5.79 16.62
CA TYR A 160 6.58 -6.02 17.91
C TYR A 160 5.62 -5.65 19.01
N ALA A 161 5.30 -6.60 19.87
CA ALA A 161 4.46 -6.38 21.04
C ALA A 161 5.23 -6.73 22.30
N ILE A 162 5.12 -5.88 23.31
CA ILE A 162 5.63 -6.16 24.66
C ILE A 162 4.44 -6.43 25.55
N SER A 163 4.33 -7.65 26.02
CA SER A 163 3.37 -8.04 27.06
C SER A 163 4.03 -7.99 28.43
N VAL A 164 3.41 -7.27 29.35
CA VAL A 164 3.85 -7.19 30.75
C VAL A 164 2.85 -7.96 31.60
N SER A 165 3.32 -8.96 32.32
CA SER A 165 2.56 -9.59 33.37
C SER A 165 3.34 -9.49 34.69
N ASN A 166 2.69 -8.90 35.72
CA ASN A 166 3.23 -8.86 37.05
C ASN A 166 2.43 -9.82 37.92
N THR A 167 3.06 -10.86 38.41
CA THR A 167 2.46 -11.80 39.36
C THR A 167 2.97 -11.45 40.74
N ILE A 168 2.10 -10.94 41.59
CA ILE A 168 2.40 -10.75 43.04
C ILE A 168 2.21 -12.08 43.71
N LYS A 169 3.29 -12.70 44.21
CA LYS A 169 3.20 -13.86 45.05
C LYS A 169 2.85 -13.39 46.47
N PRO A 170 1.83 -13.97 47.12
CA PRO A 170 1.39 -13.54 48.47
C PRO A 170 2.41 -13.78 49.57
N ASP A 171 3.45 -14.50 49.33
CA ASP A 171 4.44 -14.95 50.34
C ASP A 171 5.77 -14.17 50.26
N LYS A 172 5.70 -12.88 50.18
CA LYS A 172 6.72 -11.93 50.71
C LYS A 172 8.06 -11.78 50.01
N THR A 173 8.39 -12.46 48.95
CA THR A 173 9.74 -12.35 48.36
C THR A 173 9.73 -11.86 46.92
N GLY A 174 9.29 -10.63 46.75
CA GLY A 174 9.55 -9.89 45.53
C GLY A 174 8.49 -9.99 44.44
N ASN A 175 8.13 -8.86 43.88
CA ASN A 175 7.31 -8.76 42.67
C ASN A 175 8.11 -9.26 41.50
N THR A 176 7.65 -10.30 40.83
CA THR A 176 8.28 -10.74 39.58
C THR A 176 7.54 -10.11 38.41
N VAL A 177 8.21 -9.20 37.73
CA VAL A 177 7.70 -8.61 36.49
C VAL A 177 8.20 -9.49 35.34
N HIS A 178 7.28 -10.16 34.67
CA HIS A 178 7.58 -10.87 33.42
C HIS A 178 7.32 -9.93 32.25
N VAL A 179 8.37 -9.58 31.52
CA VAL A 179 8.29 -8.83 30.28
C VAL A 179 8.57 -9.79 29.14
N THR A 180 7.58 -10.04 28.31
CA THR A 180 7.74 -10.90 27.13
C THR A 180 7.63 -10.04 25.89
N GLY A 181 8.71 -9.98 25.12
CA GLY A 181 8.69 -9.38 23.79
C GLY A 181 8.29 -10.42 22.75
N HIS A 182 7.34 -10.09 21.88
CA HIS A 182 6.93 -10.94 20.78
C HIS A 182 7.12 -10.17 19.47
N ASN A 183 7.85 -10.80 18.53
CA ASN A 183 8.09 -10.24 17.21
C ASN A 183 7.51 -11.18 16.15
N GLU A 184 6.49 -10.73 15.44
CA GLU A 184 5.85 -11.51 14.38
C GLU A 184 6.04 -10.83 13.03
N GLY A 185 6.61 -11.59 12.10
CA GLY A 185 6.63 -11.22 10.69
C GLY A 185 5.27 -11.46 10.04
N HIS A 186 4.79 -10.49 9.27
CA HIS A 186 3.56 -10.66 8.50
C HIS A 186 3.80 -10.37 7.02
N ARG A 187 3.16 -11.18 6.17
CA ARG A 187 3.16 -11.01 4.71
C ARG A 187 1.77 -11.28 4.19
N TYR A 188 1.25 -10.36 3.39
CA TYR A 188 -0.04 -10.56 2.73
C TYR A 188 -0.10 -9.80 1.40
N ALA A 189 -1.05 -10.19 0.56
CA ALA A 189 -1.35 -9.50 -0.68
C ALA A 189 -2.86 -9.23 -0.73
N VAL A 190 -3.22 -8.01 -1.06
CA VAL A 190 -4.62 -7.59 -1.14
C VAL A 190 -4.88 -6.83 -2.44
N PRO A 191 -6.01 -7.10 -3.11
CA PRO A 191 -6.41 -6.32 -4.27
C PRO A 191 -6.81 -4.90 -3.85
N CYS A 192 -6.56 -3.94 -4.73
CA CYS A 192 -6.99 -2.57 -4.54
C CYS A 192 -7.41 -1.92 -5.86
N ILE A 193 -8.25 -0.89 -5.75
CA ILE A 193 -8.74 -0.08 -6.86
C ILE A 193 -8.19 1.34 -6.66
N PRO A 194 -7.22 1.79 -7.49
CA PRO A 194 -6.76 3.17 -7.47
C PRO A 194 -7.76 4.09 -8.18
N ALA A 195 -7.97 5.27 -7.62
CA ALA A 195 -8.61 6.41 -8.27
C ALA A 195 -7.63 7.58 -8.24
N THR A 196 -7.31 8.16 -9.38
CA THR A 196 -6.24 9.16 -9.53
C THR A 196 -6.73 10.41 -10.24
N LEU A 197 -6.15 11.54 -9.86
CA LEU A 197 -6.28 12.80 -10.58
C LEU A 197 -4.90 13.44 -10.68
N SER A 198 -4.50 13.89 -11.88
CA SER A 198 -3.20 14.49 -12.08
C SER A 198 -3.19 15.53 -13.18
N LEU A 199 -2.37 16.55 -13.00
CA LEU A 199 -2.03 17.57 -13.98
C LEU A 199 -0.65 17.25 -14.57
N GLU A 200 -0.54 17.36 -15.89
CA GLU A 200 0.72 17.26 -16.62
C GLU A 200 0.98 18.56 -17.40
N PHE A 201 2.21 19.03 -17.29
CA PHE A 201 2.71 20.22 -17.95
C PHE A 201 3.86 19.82 -18.88
N ASP A 202 3.70 19.97 -20.19
CA ASP A 202 4.77 19.71 -21.13
C ASP A 202 5.91 20.74 -20.94
N ILE A 203 7.07 20.28 -20.45
CA ILE A 203 8.28 21.11 -20.27
C ILE A 203 9.11 21.07 -21.57
N LEU A 204 9.19 19.90 -22.18
CA LEU A 204 9.86 19.62 -23.44
C LEU A 204 8.93 18.74 -24.29
N PRO A 205 9.17 18.63 -25.60
CA PRO A 205 8.32 17.79 -26.48
C PRO A 205 8.15 16.35 -25.99
N GLN A 206 9.12 15.83 -25.25
CA GLN A 206 9.15 14.45 -24.76
C GLN A 206 9.08 14.33 -23.25
N VAL A 207 9.07 15.46 -22.50
CA VAL A 207 9.13 15.48 -21.02
C VAL A 207 8.03 16.35 -20.47
N ALA A 208 7.21 15.78 -19.62
CA ALA A 208 6.19 16.52 -18.87
C ALA A 208 6.42 16.42 -17.37
N LEU A 209 6.20 17.51 -16.64
CA LEU A 209 6.05 17.51 -15.18
C LEU A 209 4.64 17.04 -14.85
N ARG A 210 4.52 16.07 -13.96
CA ARG A 210 3.25 15.57 -13.44
C ARG A 210 3.12 15.92 -11.97
N ILE A 211 1.96 16.42 -11.58
CA ILE A 211 1.57 16.61 -10.19
C ILE A 211 0.19 15.99 -10.01
N GLY A 212 0.04 15.13 -9.03
CA GLY A 212 -1.23 14.48 -8.83
C GLY A 212 -1.34 13.79 -7.49
N GLY A 213 -2.44 13.11 -7.34
CA GLY A 213 -2.72 12.32 -6.15
C GLY A 213 -3.90 11.40 -6.40
N GLY A 214 -4.25 10.68 -5.35
CA GLY A 214 -5.35 9.75 -5.48
C GLY A 214 -5.69 9.04 -4.18
N TYR A 215 -6.64 8.15 -4.33
CA TYR A 215 -7.07 7.24 -3.29
C TYR A 215 -7.00 5.80 -3.79
N ARG A 216 -6.47 4.91 -2.98
CA ARG A 216 -6.54 3.46 -3.21
C ARG A 216 -7.55 2.85 -2.27
N PHE A 217 -8.61 2.29 -2.83
CA PHE A 217 -9.58 1.47 -2.11
C PHE A 217 -8.99 0.08 -1.95
N ILE A 218 -8.64 -0.29 -0.72
CA ILE A 218 -7.99 -1.57 -0.43
C ILE A 218 -9.08 -2.56 -0.05
N LEU A 219 -9.17 -3.66 -0.80
CA LEU A 219 -10.19 -4.69 -0.63
C LEU A 219 -9.66 -5.80 0.29
N ALA A 220 -9.37 -5.42 1.53
CA ALA A 220 -8.66 -6.28 2.48
C ALA A 220 -9.47 -7.48 3.01
N GLY A 221 -10.79 -7.50 2.78
CA GLY A 221 -11.65 -8.56 3.31
C GLY A 221 -11.58 -8.66 4.83
N LYS A 222 -11.29 -9.87 5.33
CA LYS A 222 -11.14 -10.17 6.77
C LYS A 222 -9.70 -10.01 7.30
N GLN A 223 -8.79 -9.44 6.53
CA GLN A 223 -7.41 -9.24 6.99
C GLN A 223 -7.33 -8.03 7.92
N GLU A 224 -7.29 -8.27 9.20
CA GLU A 224 -7.32 -7.26 10.27
C GLU A 224 -6.14 -6.28 10.21
N LEU A 225 -4.96 -6.74 9.77
CA LEU A 225 -3.75 -5.90 9.67
C LEU A 225 -3.70 -5.05 8.40
N ALA A 226 -4.57 -5.28 7.42
CA ALA A 226 -4.53 -4.55 6.17
C ALA A 226 -5.20 -3.17 6.32
N PRO A 227 -4.60 -2.09 5.77
CA PRO A 227 -5.24 -0.79 5.74
C PRO A 227 -6.52 -0.84 4.91
N LYS A 228 -7.50 -0.01 5.26
CA LYS A 228 -8.78 0.11 4.53
C LYS A 228 -8.67 1.01 3.30
N GLY A 229 -7.66 1.86 3.26
CA GLY A 229 -7.42 2.75 2.14
C GLY A 229 -6.12 3.54 2.30
N GLN A 230 -5.68 4.12 1.18
CA GLN A 230 -4.48 4.94 1.11
C GLN A 230 -4.78 6.22 0.32
N VAL A 231 -4.53 7.37 0.92
CA VAL A 231 -4.44 8.67 0.22
C VAL A 231 -2.98 8.91 -0.14
N TYR A 232 -2.73 9.47 -1.30
CA TYR A 232 -1.37 9.86 -1.70
C TYR A 232 -1.36 11.11 -2.56
N ALA A 233 -0.24 11.83 -2.53
CA ALA A 233 0.08 12.92 -3.41
C ALA A 233 1.52 12.75 -3.90
N ALA A 234 1.73 12.98 -5.18
CA ALA A 234 3.03 12.77 -5.82
C ALA A 234 3.29 13.82 -6.90
N ALA A 235 4.56 14.10 -7.12
CA ALA A 235 5.05 14.85 -8.26
C ALA A 235 6.14 14.05 -8.97
N GLY A 236 6.27 14.20 -10.28
CA GLY A 236 7.20 13.40 -11.04
C GLY A 236 7.37 13.85 -12.48
N LEU A 237 8.09 13.05 -13.22
CA LEU A 237 8.36 13.28 -14.64
C LEU A 237 7.76 12.16 -15.48
N CYS A 238 7.17 12.55 -16.60
CA CYS A 238 6.71 11.64 -17.65
C CYS A 238 7.58 11.85 -18.88
N PHE A 239 8.11 10.75 -19.42
CA PHE A 239 8.93 10.74 -20.61
C PHE A 239 8.16 10.02 -21.72
N GLN A 240 7.88 10.68 -22.85
CA GLN A 240 7.34 10.05 -24.04
C GLN A 240 8.50 9.56 -24.92
N LEU A 241 8.51 8.27 -25.18
CA LEU A 241 9.48 7.68 -26.10
C LEU A 241 8.91 7.89 -27.52
N THR A 242 9.52 8.77 -28.28
CA THR A 242 9.13 8.97 -29.71
C THR A 242 9.45 7.74 -30.51
N LYS A 243 8.56 7.48 -31.48
CA LYS A 243 8.88 6.58 -32.60
C LYS A 243 9.96 7.18 -33.45
#